data_117b640afcaa38aed03cde7f2d5c1e1b
#
_entry.id   117b640afcaa38aed03cde7f2d5c1e1b
#
_cell.length_a   1.000
_cell.length_b   1.000
_cell.length_c   1.000
_cell.angle_alpha   90.00
_cell.angle_beta   90.00
_cell.angle_gamma   90.00
#
_symmetry.space_group_name_H-M   'P 1'
#
loop_
_entity.id
_entity.type
_entity.pdbx_description
1 polymer ?
#
loop_
_entity_poly.entity_id
_entity_poly.type
_entity_poly.pdbx_seq_one_letter_code
_entity_poly.pdbx_strand_id
1 'polypeptide(L)'
;VNEPALNYAYVQVGQENSFTWKRMSRGYEIQMKILDELVKNGKIVLPTLSETGKWFKENYQFTPLTSVVVLKDHSEKNLKTVWFNSRFYRANLLWEQGTLRFRDIHLFDENMVSDYFKKPGTSSQCFYYTLPLVDGFYWSSTRIIAGLRFEYDDGKELKGDNLVVDDSSADELLVQWSIDFPAGEILIRFDERCLSISARGGIKDK
;
A
#
# COMPACT_ATOMS: atom_id res chain seq x y z
N VAL A 1 2.45 1.14 10.76
CA VAL A 1 3.46 0.47 9.92
C VAL A 1 4.38 -0.25 10.87
N ASN A 2 4.30 -1.56 10.91
CA ASN A 2 4.98 -2.33 11.94
C ASN A 2 6.21 -3.08 11.42
N GLU A 3 6.43 -3.10 10.10
CA GLU A 3 7.42 -3.99 9.51
C GLU A 3 8.13 -3.34 8.33
N PRO A 4 9.27 -3.91 7.94
CA PRO A 4 10.05 -3.41 6.83
C PRO A 4 9.19 -3.27 5.57
N ALA A 5 9.55 -2.35 4.76
CA ALA A 5 8.81 -1.96 3.58
C ALA A 5 9.59 -2.41 2.34
N LEU A 6 10.10 -3.64 2.32
CA LEU A 6 11.02 -4.22 1.35
C LEU A 6 12.38 -3.48 1.37
N ASN A 7 12.51 -2.38 0.64
CA ASN A 7 13.77 -1.64 0.56
C ASN A 7 13.83 -0.43 1.50
N TYR A 8 12.75 0.33 1.61
CA TYR A 8 12.66 1.44 2.55
C TYR A 8 11.22 1.85 2.82
N ALA A 9 10.98 2.48 3.97
CA ALA A 9 9.73 3.13 4.30
C ALA A 9 9.93 4.65 4.40
N TYR A 10 8.99 5.39 3.83
CA TYR A 10 8.95 6.84 3.92
C TYR A 10 7.58 7.32 4.37
N VAL A 11 7.55 8.16 5.39
CA VAL A 11 6.33 8.81 5.87
C VAL A 11 6.59 10.31 6.00
N GLN A 12 5.80 11.10 5.31
CA GLN A 12 5.81 12.54 5.49
C GLN A 12 4.98 12.90 6.72
N VAL A 13 5.63 13.51 7.71
CA VAL A 13 4.96 14.04 8.90
C VAL A 13 4.72 15.53 8.70
N GLY A 14 3.48 15.93 8.83
CA GLY A 14 3.10 17.34 8.66
C GLY A 14 1.75 17.65 9.30
N GLN A 15 1.42 18.94 9.30
CA GLN A 15 0.13 19.44 9.79
C GLN A 15 -0.52 20.33 8.73
N GLU A 16 -1.82 20.22 8.63
CA GLU A 16 -2.66 21.07 7.79
C GLU A 16 -2.79 22.46 8.42
N ASN A 17 -2.31 23.48 7.72
CA ASN A 17 -2.33 24.86 8.22
C ASN A 17 -3.73 25.47 8.37
N SER A 18 -4.76 24.83 7.79
CA SER A 18 -6.15 25.27 7.94
C SER A 18 -6.73 25.02 9.33
N PHE A 19 -6.07 24.21 10.16
CA PHE A 19 -6.47 23.99 11.55
C PHE A 19 -5.79 24.97 12.49
N THR A 20 -6.55 25.45 13.48
CA THR A 20 -5.96 26.28 14.54
C THR A 20 -5.14 25.43 15.50
N TRP A 21 -4.12 26.03 16.14
CA TRP A 21 -3.32 25.37 17.16
C TRP A 21 -4.15 24.71 18.25
N LYS A 22 -5.24 25.36 18.67
CA LYS A 22 -6.15 24.82 19.67
C LYS A 22 -6.72 23.45 19.28
N ARG A 23 -6.94 23.20 17.99
CA ARG A 23 -7.51 21.92 17.50
C ARG A 23 -6.44 20.84 17.35
N MET A 24 -5.25 21.20 16.95
CA MET A 24 -4.24 20.22 16.57
C MET A 24 -3.15 19.97 17.61
N SER A 25 -2.97 20.90 18.58
CA SER A 25 -1.83 20.88 19.52
C SER A 25 -1.67 19.54 20.23
N ARG A 26 -2.76 19.01 20.79
CA ARG A 26 -2.72 17.74 21.53
C ARG A 26 -2.27 16.56 20.66
N GLY A 27 -2.81 16.43 19.47
CA GLY A 27 -2.43 15.36 18.53
C GLY A 27 -0.98 15.53 18.06
N TYR A 28 -0.58 16.76 17.80
CA TYR A 28 0.77 17.09 17.38
C TYR A 28 1.80 16.78 18.48
N GLU A 29 1.53 17.18 19.71
CA GLU A 29 2.40 16.89 20.86
C GLU A 29 2.60 15.38 21.08
N ILE A 30 1.51 14.58 20.91
CA ILE A 30 1.59 13.12 21.02
C ILE A 30 2.49 12.57 19.91
N GLN A 31 2.28 13.02 18.66
CA GLN A 31 3.11 12.58 17.53
C GLN A 31 4.58 12.92 17.74
N MET A 32 4.89 14.13 18.18
CA MET A 32 6.28 14.55 18.42
C MET A 32 6.97 13.72 19.51
N LYS A 33 6.27 13.38 20.57
CA LYS A 33 6.81 12.50 21.62
C LYS A 33 7.10 11.09 21.09
N ILE A 34 6.19 10.52 20.31
CA ILE A 34 6.38 9.20 19.71
C ILE A 34 7.58 9.22 18.73
N LEU A 35 7.66 10.24 17.89
CA LEU A 35 8.77 10.38 16.95
C LEU A 35 10.12 10.54 17.66
N ASP A 36 10.17 11.36 18.72
CA ASP A 36 11.38 11.54 19.55
C ASP A 36 11.86 10.21 20.15
N GLU A 37 10.93 9.42 20.70
CA GLU A 37 11.23 8.09 21.23
C GLU A 37 11.74 7.13 20.15
N LEU A 38 11.11 7.12 18.98
CA LEU A 38 11.52 6.26 17.87
C LEU A 38 12.91 6.64 17.33
N VAL A 39 13.21 7.94 17.24
CA VAL A 39 14.54 8.43 16.85
C VAL A 39 15.58 8.05 17.90
N LYS A 40 15.32 8.30 19.19
CA LYS A 40 16.24 7.95 20.30
C LYS A 40 16.56 6.46 20.35
N ASN A 41 15.59 5.63 19.99
CA ASN A 41 15.75 4.18 19.95
C ASN A 41 16.33 3.65 18.61
N GLY A 42 16.72 4.54 17.70
CA GLY A 42 17.28 4.18 16.39
C GLY A 42 16.31 3.46 15.45
N LYS A 43 15.00 3.58 15.70
CA LYS A 43 13.97 2.93 14.88
C LYS A 43 13.66 3.69 13.59
N ILE A 44 13.84 4.99 13.60
CA ILE A 44 13.64 5.88 12.46
C ILE A 44 14.71 6.96 12.43
N VAL A 45 14.92 7.53 11.25
CA VAL A 45 15.64 8.82 11.08
C VAL A 45 14.61 9.88 10.70
N LEU A 46 14.84 11.12 11.11
CA LEU A 46 13.94 12.24 10.84
C LEU A 46 14.67 13.33 10.04
N PRO A 47 14.94 13.11 8.76
CA PRO A 47 15.60 14.08 7.90
C PRO A 47 14.62 15.12 7.38
N THR A 48 15.14 16.21 6.85
CA THR A 48 14.37 17.12 6.02
C THR A 48 14.04 16.50 4.66
N LEU A 49 13.04 17.03 3.94
CA LEU A 49 12.72 16.57 2.58
C LEU A 49 13.93 16.66 1.62
N SER A 50 14.75 17.70 1.78
CA SER A 50 15.96 17.89 0.97
C SER A 50 16.99 16.79 1.23
N GLU A 51 17.24 16.47 2.50
CA GLU A 51 18.14 15.39 2.90
C GLU A 51 17.64 14.04 2.42
N THR A 52 16.32 13.76 2.58
CA THR A 52 15.71 12.54 2.06
C THR A 52 15.88 12.42 0.56
N GLY A 53 15.62 13.49 -0.20
CA GLY A 53 15.75 13.48 -1.66
C GLY A 53 17.20 13.27 -2.11
N LYS A 54 18.18 13.85 -1.41
CA LYS A 54 19.59 13.63 -1.68
C LYS A 54 19.98 12.19 -1.41
N TRP A 55 19.66 11.68 -0.22
CA TRP A 55 19.92 10.30 0.17
C TRP A 55 19.31 9.30 -0.82
N PHE A 56 18.06 9.53 -1.26
CA PHE A 56 17.38 8.66 -2.22
C PHE A 56 18.15 8.58 -3.55
N LYS A 57 18.56 9.73 -4.10
CA LYS A 57 19.32 9.79 -5.35
C LYS A 57 20.71 9.15 -5.26
N GLU A 58 21.32 9.17 -4.08
CA GLU A 58 22.64 8.56 -3.84
C GLU A 58 22.54 7.02 -3.69
N ASN A 59 21.40 6.51 -3.22
CA ASN A 59 21.24 5.08 -2.92
C ASN A 59 20.47 4.31 -3.99
N TYR A 60 19.63 4.97 -4.78
CA TYR A 60 18.78 4.30 -5.77
C TYR A 60 18.89 4.97 -7.14
N GLN A 61 19.30 4.17 -8.14
CA GLN A 61 19.28 4.61 -9.53
C GLN A 61 17.85 4.58 -10.11
N PHE A 62 17.07 3.61 -9.68
CA PHE A 62 15.66 3.43 -10.05
C PHE A 62 14.81 3.36 -8.78
N THR A 63 13.51 3.63 -8.92
CA THR A 63 12.56 3.46 -7.83
C THR A 63 12.56 2.02 -7.33
N PRO A 64 12.97 1.75 -6.08
CA PRO A 64 13.00 0.41 -5.52
C PRO A 64 11.60 -0.09 -5.19
N LEU A 65 11.47 -1.41 -5.00
CA LEU A 65 10.25 -2.00 -4.49
C LEU A 65 10.01 -1.55 -3.07
N THR A 66 8.76 -1.18 -2.78
CA THR A 66 8.33 -0.83 -1.43
C THR A 66 6.97 -1.48 -1.12
N SER A 67 6.74 -1.72 0.15
CA SER A 67 5.45 -2.21 0.64
C SER A 67 5.00 -1.46 1.89
N VAL A 68 3.70 -1.48 2.14
CA VAL A 68 3.12 -1.14 3.44
C VAL A 68 2.18 -2.25 3.84
N VAL A 69 2.53 -2.96 4.90
CA VAL A 69 1.78 -4.11 5.41
C VAL A 69 1.16 -3.73 6.75
N VAL A 70 -0.17 -3.80 6.83
CA VAL A 70 -0.90 -3.56 8.08
C VAL A 70 -1.86 -4.74 8.30
N LEU A 71 -1.47 -5.66 9.15
CA LEU A 71 -2.25 -6.86 9.49
C LEU A 71 -3.04 -6.69 10.80
N LYS A 72 -2.73 -5.64 11.57
CA LYS A 72 -3.43 -5.28 12.79
C LYS A 72 -4.03 -3.89 12.65
N ASP A 73 -5.36 -3.85 12.65
CA ASP A 73 -6.12 -2.60 12.55
C ASP A 73 -6.22 -1.90 13.90
N HIS A 74 -5.64 -0.72 14.00
CA HIS A 74 -5.73 0.13 15.19
C HIS A 74 -7.08 0.85 15.33
N SER A 75 -7.92 0.83 14.28
CA SER A 75 -9.28 1.40 14.31
C SER A 75 -10.35 0.42 14.80
N GLU A 76 -9.93 -0.80 15.18
CA GLU A 76 -10.80 -1.88 15.72
C GLU A 76 -11.90 -2.36 14.74
N LYS A 77 -11.74 -2.08 13.45
CA LYS A 77 -12.67 -2.55 12.40
C LYS A 77 -12.27 -3.91 11.82
N ASN A 78 -11.19 -4.50 12.33
CA ASN A 78 -10.62 -5.76 11.85
C ASN A 78 -10.32 -5.76 10.34
N LEU A 79 -9.70 -4.70 9.86
CA LEU A 79 -9.25 -4.58 8.48
C LEU A 79 -7.77 -4.96 8.38
N LYS A 80 -7.38 -5.58 7.26
CA LYS A 80 -5.97 -5.79 6.91
C LYS A 80 -5.72 -5.22 5.53
N THR A 81 -4.56 -4.59 5.32
CA THR A 81 -4.21 -4.05 4.02
C THR A 81 -2.76 -4.27 3.69
N VAL A 82 -2.50 -4.51 2.42
CA VAL A 82 -1.17 -4.67 1.87
C VAL A 82 -1.05 -3.75 0.66
N TRP A 83 -0.08 -2.85 0.68
CA TRP A 83 0.32 -2.05 -0.45
C TRP A 83 1.65 -2.56 -0.99
N PHE A 84 1.74 -2.66 -2.30
CA PHE A 84 2.97 -2.91 -3.02
C PHE A 84 3.17 -1.82 -4.07
N ASN A 85 4.40 -1.35 -4.21
CA ASN A 85 4.77 -0.37 -5.22
C ASN A 85 6.08 -0.77 -5.89
N SER A 86 6.08 -0.66 -7.20
CA SER A 86 7.28 -0.72 -8.05
C SER A 86 7.31 0.52 -8.94
N ARG A 87 8.31 0.63 -9.80
CA ARG A 87 8.34 1.68 -10.83
C ARG A 87 7.36 1.44 -11.98
N PHE A 88 6.78 0.25 -12.09
CA PHE A 88 5.87 -0.10 -13.18
C PHE A 88 4.41 -0.17 -12.76
N TYR A 89 4.15 -0.44 -11.48
CA TYR A 89 2.79 -0.49 -10.97
C TYR A 89 2.73 -0.34 -9.45
N ARG A 90 1.57 -0.02 -8.97
CA ARG A 90 1.19 -0.20 -7.57
C ARG A 90 -0.03 -1.10 -7.47
N ALA A 91 -0.17 -1.78 -6.35
CA ALA A 91 -1.35 -2.57 -6.04
C ALA A 91 -1.71 -2.46 -4.56
N ASN A 92 -2.99 -2.54 -4.26
CA ASN A 92 -3.50 -2.63 -2.90
C ASN A 92 -4.42 -3.83 -2.75
N LEU A 93 -4.13 -4.63 -1.74
CA LEU A 93 -5.02 -5.66 -1.22
C LEU A 93 -5.73 -5.15 0.03
N LEU A 94 -7.02 -5.41 0.12
CA LEU A 94 -7.84 -5.19 1.31
C LEU A 94 -8.49 -6.51 1.73
N TRP A 95 -8.22 -6.94 2.95
CA TRP A 95 -8.94 -8.02 3.60
C TRP A 95 -9.96 -7.43 4.57
N GLU A 96 -11.20 -7.87 4.46
CA GLU A 96 -12.32 -7.41 5.28
C GLU A 96 -13.33 -8.56 5.46
N GLN A 97 -13.66 -8.88 6.72
CA GLN A 97 -14.66 -9.87 7.07
C GLN A 97 -14.48 -11.24 6.39
N GLY A 98 -13.24 -11.69 6.30
CA GLY A 98 -12.89 -12.96 5.68
C GLY A 98 -12.74 -12.91 4.16
N THR A 99 -13.00 -11.81 3.50
CA THR A 99 -12.85 -11.66 2.03
C THR A 99 -11.61 -10.86 1.68
N LEU A 100 -10.95 -11.21 0.58
CA LEU A 100 -9.80 -10.49 0.04
C LEU A 100 -10.14 -9.91 -1.33
N ARG A 101 -9.69 -8.68 -1.59
CA ARG A 101 -9.88 -8.03 -2.89
C ARG A 101 -8.69 -7.17 -3.26
N PHE A 102 -8.43 -7.03 -4.55
CA PHE A 102 -7.63 -5.93 -5.05
C PHE A 102 -8.48 -4.67 -5.07
N ARG A 103 -8.09 -3.67 -4.30
CA ARG A 103 -8.78 -2.41 -4.21
C ARG A 103 -8.20 -1.35 -5.14
N ASP A 104 -6.92 -1.48 -5.48
CA ASP A 104 -6.22 -0.55 -6.35
C ASP A 104 -5.17 -1.33 -7.18
N ILE A 105 -5.11 -1.08 -8.47
CA ILE A 105 -4.04 -1.48 -9.37
C ILE A 105 -3.86 -0.35 -10.39
N HIS A 106 -2.74 0.33 -10.34
CA HIS A 106 -2.37 1.35 -11.32
C HIS A 106 -1.06 1.00 -11.98
N LEU A 107 -1.00 1.15 -13.30
CA LEU A 107 0.24 1.05 -14.06
C LEU A 107 0.91 2.41 -14.17
N PHE A 108 2.22 2.41 -14.21
CA PHE A 108 3.07 3.57 -14.38
C PHE A 108 3.93 3.42 -15.63
N ASP A 109 4.27 4.53 -16.26
CA ASP A 109 5.26 4.61 -17.32
C ASP A 109 6.28 5.69 -16.98
N GLU A 110 7.49 5.29 -16.62
CA GLU A 110 8.59 6.20 -16.28
C GLU A 110 9.07 7.06 -17.48
N ASN A 111 8.71 6.70 -18.72
CA ASN A 111 8.99 7.51 -19.89
C ASN A 111 8.06 8.73 -20.01
N MET A 112 6.95 8.73 -19.28
CA MET A 112 6.05 9.87 -19.20
C MET A 112 6.58 10.90 -18.22
N VAL A 113 7.12 11.99 -18.75
CA VAL A 113 7.61 13.10 -17.94
C VAL A 113 6.42 13.90 -17.41
N SER A 114 6.37 14.10 -16.08
CA SER A 114 5.36 14.95 -15.46
C SER A 114 5.43 16.38 -16.00
N ASP A 115 4.28 16.95 -16.33
CA ASP A 115 4.18 18.36 -16.77
C ASP A 115 4.75 19.33 -15.72
N TYR A 116 4.63 18.98 -14.44
CA TYR A 116 5.13 19.79 -13.31
C TYR A 116 6.66 19.81 -13.19
N PHE A 117 7.36 18.94 -13.90
CA PHE A 117 8.82 18.98 -13.94
C PHE A 117 9.36 20.19 -14.69
N LYS A 118 8.63 20.66 -15.71
CA LYS A 118 9.03 21.80 -16.57
C LYS A 118 8.20 23.05 -16.36
N LYS A 119 6.99 22.91 -15.81
CA LYS A 119 6.05 24.03 -15.64
C LYS A 119 5.57 24.07 -14.21
N PRO A 120 5.69 25.21 -13.50
CA PRO A 120 5.09 25.35 -12.17
C PRO A 120 3.58 25.11 -12.23
N GLY A 121 3.04 24.44 -11.23
CA GLY A 121 1.58 24.34 -11.06
C GLY A 121 0.99 25.72 -10.79
N THR A 122 0.02 26.14 -11.61
CA THR A 122 -0.65 27.44 -11.49
C THR A 122 -2.11 27.31 -11.04
N SER A 123 -2.56 26.09 -10.77
CA SER A 123 -3.92 25.82 -10.30
C SER A 123 -3.89 24.80 -9.14
N SER A 124 -5.00 24.72 -8.41
CA SER A 124 -5.20 23.70 -7.37
C SER A 124 -5.51 22.31 -7.93
N GLN A 125 -5.70 22.18 -9.25
CA GLN A 125 -5.90 20.89 -9.90
C GLN A 125 -4.55 20.28 -10.25
N CYS A 126 -4.35 19.05 -9.80
CA CYS A 126 -3.18 18.25 -10.12
C CYS A 126 -3.56 17.13 -11.08
N PHE A 127 -2.76 16.94 -12.11
CA PHE A 127 -2.92 15.84 -13.06
C PHE A 127 -1.78 14.85 -12.88
N TYR A 128 -2.13 13.58 -12.69
CA TYR A 128 -1.17 12.48 -12.58
C TYR A 128 -1.44 11.49 -13.70
N TYR A 129 -0.38 11.10 -14.38
CA TYR A 129 -0.48 10.14 -15.47
C TYR A 129 -0.25 8.72 -14.95
N THR A 130 -1.35 8.04 -14.66
CA THR A 130 -1.36 6.62 -14.33
C THR A 130 -2.46 5.96 -15.15
N LEU A 131 -2.30 4.66 -15.44
CA LEU A 131 -3.36 3.85 -16.04
C LEU A 131 -4.04 3.02 -14.95
N PRO A 132 -5.23 3.41 -14.47
CA PRO A 132 -5.97 2.63 -13.50
C PRO A 132 -6.56 1.39 -14.17
N LEU A 133 -6.16 0.20 -13.71
CA LEU A 133 -6.81 -1.07 -14.04
C LEU A 133 -7.91 -1.38 -13.02
N VAL A 134 -7.67 -1.01 -11.77
CA VAL A 134 -8.63 -1.04 -10.67
C VAL A 134 -8.44 0.22 -9.85
N ASP A 135 -9.50 1.00 -9.69
CA ASP A 135 -9.51 2.18 -8.82
C ASP A 135 -10.70 2.10 -7.86
N GLY A 136 -10.56 1.25 -6.87
CA GLY A 136 -11.61 1.03 -5.88
C GLY A 136 -11.87 2.23 -4.98
N PHE A 137 -10.96 3.20 -4.93
CA PHE A 137 -11.18 4.43 -4.19
C PHE A 137 -12.09 5.40 -4.95
N TYR A 138 -11.87 5.56 -6.24
CA TYR A 138 -12.65 6.45 -7.10
C TYR A 138 -13.98 5.83 -7.55
N TRP A 139 -13.99 4.52 -7.83
CA TRP A 139 -15.17 3.82 -8.35
C TRP A 139 -16.12 3.31 -7.25
N SER A 140 -15.73 3.40 -5.99
CA SER A 140 -16.59 3.02 -4.86
C SER A 140 -17.63 4.09 -4.56
N SER A 141 -18.76 3.62 -4.03
CA SER A 141 -19.80 4.46 -3.45
C SER A 141 -20.02 4.09 -1.99
N THR A 142 -20.94 4.78 -1.31
CA THR A 142 -21.32 4.45 0.08
C THR A 142 -21.93 3.05 0.25
N ARG A 143 -22.39 2.42 -0.84
CA ARG A 143 -23.08 1.12 -0.82
C ARG A 143 -22.29 0.00 -1.50
N ILE A 144 -21.40 0.33 -2.42
CA ILE A 144 -20.67 -0.64 -3.23
C ILE A 144 -19.19 -0.30 -3.15
N ILE A 145 -18.38 -1.24 -2.69
CA ILE A 145 -16.94 -1.12 -2.71
C ILE A 145 -16.42 -1.81 -3.96
N ALA A 146 -15.85 -1.05 -4.89
CA ALA A 146 -15.26 -1.57 -6.11
C ALA A 146 -13.95 -2.31 -5.83
N GLY A 147 -13.57 -3.20 -6.74
CA GLY A 147 -12.34 -3.98 -6.69
C GLY A 147 -12.46 -5.30 -7.41
N LEU A 148 -11.34 -5.99 -7.63
CA LEU A 148 -11.33 -7.38 -8.10
C LEU A 148 -11.45 -8.31 -6.90
N ARG A 149 -12.37 -9.25 -6.98
CA ARG A 149 -12.69 -10.21 -5.91
C ARG A 149 -12.34 -11.62 -6.33
N PHE A 150 -12.21 -12.47 -5.34
CA PHE A 150 -12.05 -13.91 -5.53
C PHE A 150 -13.39 -14.59 -5.26
N GLU A 151 -13.95 -15.23 -6.27
CA GLU A 151 -15.27 -15.85 -6.23
C GLU A 151 -15.24 -17.29 -6.71
N TYR A 152 -16.15 -18.08 -6.19
CA TYR A 152 -16.47 -19.40 -6.76
C TYR A 152 -17.23 -19.26 -8.08
N ASP A 153 -17.37 -20.35 -8.80
CA ASP A 153 -18.15 -20.40 -10.06
C ASP A 153 -19.63 -20.03 -9.90
N ASP A 154 -20.16 -20.16 -8.69
CA ASP A 154 -21.53 -19.76 -8.35
C ASP A 154 -21.67 -18.27 -7.96
N GLY A 155 -20.57 -17.49 -8.05
CA GLY A 155 -20.55 -16.06 -7.76
C GLY A 155 -20.44 -15.72 -6.26
N LYS A 156 -20.25 -16.70 -5.39
CA LYS A 156 -19.99 -16.41 -3.97
C LYS A 156 -18.54 -16.05 -3.74
N GLU A 157 -18.29 -15.03 -2.94
CA GLU A 157 -16.94 -14.64 -2.57
C GLU A 157 -16.25 -15.75 -1.75
N LEU A 158 -14.99 -16.03 -2.07
CA LEU A 158 -14.11 -16.87 -1.28
C LEU A 158 -13.92 -16.24 0.11
N LYS A 159 -13.83 -17.09 1.13
CA LYS A 159 -13.60 -16.64 2.52
C LYS A 159 -12.45 -17.36 3.16
N GLY A 160 -11.72 -16.64 4.01
CA GLY A 160 -10.64 -17.17 4.80
C GLY A 160 -10.07 -16.11 5.74
N ASP A 161 -9.70 -16.52 6.94
CA ASP A 161 -9.27 -15.60 7.99
C ASP A 161 -7.77 -15.41 8.07
N ASN A 162 -6.99 -16.36 7.59
CA ASN A 162 -5.55 -16.32 7.71
C ASN A 162 -4.90 -15.66 6.50
N LEU A 163 -4.35 -14.49 6.71
CA LEU A 163 -3.55 -13.73 5.74
C LEU A 163 -2.13 -13.60 6.28
N VAL A 164 -1.17 -14.16 5.56
CA VAL A 164 0.26 -14.10 5.88
C VAL A 164 0.96 -13.32 4.79
N VAL A 165 1.90 -12.48 5.17
CA VAL A 165 2.72 -11.70 4.24
C VAL A 165 4.19 -11.99 4.53
N ASP A 166 4.92 -12.37 3.50
CA ASP A 166 6.37 -12.54 3.54
C ASP A 166 7.01 -11.42 2.71
N ASP A 167 7.73 -10.53 3.38
CA ASP A 167 8.48 -9.40 2.87
C ASP A 167 10.00 -9.52 3.18
N SER A 168 10.46 -10.74 3.40
CA SER A 168 11.87 -11.04 3.72
C SER A 168 12.82 -10.84 2.54
N SER A 169 12.31 -10.87 1.30
CA SER A 169 13.06 -10.59 0.07
C SER A 169 12.99 -9.10 -0.28
N ALA A 170 14.10 -8.51 -0.73
CA ALA A 170 14.09 -7.15 -1.27
C ALA A 170 13.43 -7.04 -2.66
N ASP A 171 13.29 -8.18 -3.37
CA ASP A 171 12.90 -8.23 -4.77
C ASP A 171 11.45 -8.69 -4.99
N GLU A 172 10.77 -9.16 -3.95
CA GLU A 172 9.41 -9.64 -4.05
C GLU A 172 8.64 -9.54 -2.73
N LEU A 173 7.33 -9.48 -2.85
CA LEU A 173 6.38 -9.59 -1.75
C LEU A 173 5.45 -10.78 -2.02
N LEU A 174 5.32 -11.68 -1.04
CA LEU A 174 4.42 -12.80 -1.11
C LEU A 174 3.25 -12.61 -0.14
N VAL A 175 2.04 -12.79 -0.63
CA VAL A 175 0.82 -12.76 0.18
C VAL A 175 0.13 -14.10 0.05
N GLN A 176 -0.07 -14.76 1.16
CA GLN A 176 -0.68 -16.07 1.28
C GLN A 176 -2.00 -15.93 2.04
N TRP A 177 -3.08 -16.33 1.41
CA TRP A 177 -4.41 -16.28 1.99
C TRP A 177 -5.03 -17.68 2.03
N SER A 178 -5.25 -18.19 3.23
CA SER A 178 -5.87 -19.49 3.45
C SER A 178 -7.38 -19.38 3.31
N ILE A 179 -7.98 -20.31 2.54
CA ILE A 179 -9.41 -20.37 2.27
C ILE A 179 -10.04 -21.46 3.13
N ASP A 180 -11.18 -21.14 3.73
CA ASP A 180 -11.83 -22.05 4.70
C ASP A 180 -12.52 -23.23 4.02
N PHE A 181 -13.22 -22.98 2.91
CA PHE A 181 -13.95 -24.02 2.18
C PHE A 181 -14.12 -23.68 0.68
N PRO A 182 -13.84 -24.66 -0.26
CA PRO A 182 -13.02 -25.83 0.02
C PRO A 182 -11.65 -25.43 0.52
N ALA A 183 -11.09 -26.17 1.47
CA ALA A 183 -9.82 -25.85 2.07
C ALA A 183 -8.72 -25.72 1.00
N GLY A 184 -8.09 -24.57 0.97
CA GLY A 184 -7.09 -24.26 -0.03
C GLY A 184 -6.38 -22.95 0.29
N GLU A 185 -5.61 -22.47 -0.67
CA GLU A 185 -4.76 -21.31 -0.51
C GLU A 185 -4.67 -20.53 -1.81
N ILE A 186 -4.75 -19.22 -1.69
CA ILE A 186 -4.40 -18.27 -2.75
C ILE A 186 -3.02 -17.68 -2.42
N LEU A 187 -2.10 -17.82 -3.35
CA LEU A 187 -0.79 -17.20 -3.29
C LEU A 187 -0.72 -16.06 -4.31
N ILE A 188 -0.43 -14.86 -3.81
CA ILE A 188 -0.27 -13.65 -4.61
C ILE A 188 1.19 -13.22 -4.47
N ARG A 189 1.90 -13.15 -5.59
CA ARG A 189 3.29 -12.71 -5.66
C ARG A 189 3.38 -11.40 -6.43
N PHE A 190 4.07 -10.45 -5.85
CA PHE A 190 4.41 -9.17 -6.45
C PHE A 190 5.91 -9.11 -6.65
N ASP A 191 6.35 -8.80 -7.85
CA ASP A 191 7.74 -8.45 -8.16
C ASP A 191 7.78 -7.13 -8.96
N GLU A 192 8.95 -6.70 -9.39
CA GLU A 192 9.11 -5.41 -10.05
C GLU A 192 8.15 -5.21 -11.24
N ARG A 193 7.90 -6.27 -12.02
CA ARG A 193 7.18 -6.20 -13.30
C ARG A 193 5.90 -6.99 -13.36
N CYS A 194 5.72 -7.92 -12.44
CA CYS A 194 4.67 -8.91 -12.51
C CYS A 194 3.90 -9.02 -11.20
N LEU A 195 2.59 -9.19 -11.34
CA LEU A 195 1.70 -9.65 -10.32
C LEU A 195 1.17 -11.00 -10.76
N SER A 196 1.43 -12.04 -9.98
CA SER A 196 0.93 -13.39 -10.27
C SER A 196 0.06 -13.91 -9.14
N ILE A 197 -0.95 -14.67 -9.51
CA ILE A 197 -1.90 -15.28 -8.59
C ILE A 197 -1.94 -16.77 -8.91
N SER A 198 -1.81 -17.60 -7.89
CA SER A 198 -1.97 -19.05 -8.01
C SER A 198 -2.83 -19.60 -6.90
N ALA A 199 -3.52 -20.70 -7.16
CA ALA A 199 -4.35 -21.40 -6.21
C ALA A 199 -3.78 -22.78 -5.91
N ARG A 200 -3.93 -23.25 -4.66
CA ARG A 200 -3.50 -24.59 -4.21
C ARG A 200 -4.61 -25.23 -3.41
N GLY A 201 -4.62 -26.57 -3.39
CA GLY A 201 -5.61 -27.34 -2.65
C GLY A 201 -6.88 -27.62 -3.41
N GLY A 202 -8.05 -27.51 -2.77
CA GLY A 202 -9.36 -27.77 -3.38
C GLY A 202 -9.84 -26.67 -4.34
N ILE A 203 -9.09 -25.57 -4.48
CA ILE A 203 -9.36 -24.46 -5.38
C ILE A 203 -8.77 -24.82 -6.74
N LYS A 204 -9.61 -24.90 -7.77
CA LYS A 204 -9.15 -25.17 -9.14
C LYS A 204 -8.75 -23.86 -9.81
N ASP A 205 -7.54 -23.85 -10.36
CA ASP A 205 -7.14 -22.82 -11.32
C ASP A 205 -7.98 -22.95 -12.59
N LYS A 206 -8.51 -21.85 -13.09
CA LYS A 206 -9.15 -21.78 -14.41
C LYS A 206 -8.26 -21.07 -15.38
#